data_d649cef12e6fb50d8beb73f048eb43c6
#
_entry.id   d649cef12e6fb50d8beb73f048eb43c6
#
_cell.length_a   1.000
_cell.length_b   1.000
_cell.length_c   1.000
_cell.angle_alpha   90.00
_cell.angle_beta   90.00
_cell.angle_gamma   90.00
#
_symmetry.space_group_name_H-M   'P 1'
#
loop_
_entity.id
_entity.type
_entity.pdbx_description
1 polymer ?
#
loop_
_entity_poly.entity_id
_entity_poly.type
_entity_poly.pdbx_seq_one_letter_code
_entity_poly.pdbx_strand_id
1 'polypeptide(L)'
;MKIVIAPDSFKESLTAEEVAEAIKRGFQQSIADVECLLCPVGDGGEGTVDAIRHSLDLEEKWIQVTGPFGPKEAMRYFQKGELVLFEVADLVGLGKIPLEKRNPLQIQTRGIGELIRHLIAKGIKDIYIGVGGTASNDGGLGIAAGLGYQFYDRDRNVLPACGQSLLNLASVSIENCYKIPEDVQIRILADVVSPLCGPQGATYIFGKQKGLHPTMFPVVDQAIQYFYEKVSPATLQIKGAGAGGGIAGGLCAFAQANIVSGIDTCLNLI
;
A
#
# COMPACT_ATOMS: atom_id res chain seq x y z
N MET A 1 -3.47 -18.96 -35.17
CA MET A 1 -2.63 -19.27 -33.99
C MET A 1 -3.14 -18.43 -32.82
N LYS A 2 -3.18 -18.99 -31.60
CA LYS A 2 -3.64 -18.28 -30.40
C LYS A 2 -2.44 -17.96 -29.49
N ILE A 3 -2.27 -16.71 -29.07
CA ILE A 3 -1.17 -16.24 -28.23
C ILE A 3 -1.77 -15.54 -27.01
N VAL A 4 -1.35 -15.95 -25.79
CA VAL A 4 -1.62 -15.24 -24.55
C VAL A 4 -0.47 -14.27 -24.29
N ILE A 5 -0.80 -13.02 -24.01
CA ILE A 5 0.15 -11.92 -23.74
C ILE A 5 -0.08 -11.44 -22.32
N ALA A 6 0.81 -11.82 -21.40
CA ALA A 6 0.70 -11.58 -19.97
C ALA A 6 1.93 -10.85 -19.41
N PRO A 7 2.18 -9.60 -19.82
CA PRO A 7 3.28 -8.80 -19.30
C PRO A 7 2.93 -8.12 -17.99
N ASP A 8 3.95 -7.79 -17.21
CA ASP A 8 3.91 -6.75 -16.18
C ASP A 8 4.27 -5.38 -16.78
N SER A 9 4.15 -4.33 -15.98
CA SER A 9 4.52 -2.95 -16.34
C SER A 9 6.03 -2.78 -16.53
N PHE A 10 6.43 -1.85 -17.38
CA PHE A 10 7.80 -1.36 -17.45
C PHE A 10 7.89 -0.04 -16.64
N LYS A 11 8.45 -0.16 -15.42
CA LYS A 11 8.55 0.95 -14.47
C LYS A 11 9.00 2.26 -15.15
N GLU A 12 8.26 3.35 -14.85
CA GLU A 12 8.50 4.70 -15.37
C GLU A 12 8.40 4.82 -16.91
N SER A 13 7.89 3.80 -17.62
CA SER A 13 7.79 3.79 -19.08
C SER A 13 6.38 3.45 -19.56
N LEU A 14 5.90 2.22 -19.37
CA LEU A 14 4.63 1.74 -19.89
C LEU A 14 3.86 0.94 -18.82
N THR A 15 2.54 1.09 -18.79
CA THR A 15 1.65 0.23 -18.00
C THR A 15 1.63 -1.19 -18.56
N ALA A 16 1.22 -2.18 -17.77
CA ALA A 16 1.11 -3.56 -18.23
C ALA A 16 0.17 -3.70 -19.44
N GLU A 17 -0.91 -2.91 -19.48
CA GLU A 17 -1.85 -2.86 -20.61
C GLU A 17 -1.21 -2.30 -21.90
N GLU A 18 -0.47 -1.16 -21.79
CA GLU A 18 0.24 -0.58 -22.92
C GLU A 18 1.31 -1.53 -23.47
N VAL A 19 2.03 -2.25 -22.60
CA VAL A 19 2.99 -3.29 -23.00
C VAL A 19 2.27 -4.43 -23.74
N ALA A 20 1.16 -4.93 -23.19
CA ALA A 20 0.38 -6.00 -23.82
C ALA A 20 -0.11 -5.59 -25.23
N GLU A 21 -0.64 -4.39 -25.38
CA GLU A 21 -1.08 -3.86 -26.68
C GLU A 21 0.09 -3.64 -27.65
N ALA A 22 1.26 -3.22 -27.18
CA ALA A 22 2.44 -3.09 -28.03
C ALA A 22 2.91 -4.45 -28.56
N ILE A 23 2.95 -5.46 -27.70
CA ILE A 23 3.31 -6.85 -28.08
C ILE A 23 2.30 -7.41 -29.09
N LYS A 24 1.01 -7.22 -28.84
CA LYS A 24 -0.08 -7.63 -29.77
C LYS A 24 0.12 -7.04 -31.16
N ARG A 25 0.36 -5.72 -31.25
CA ARG A 25 0.64 -5.06 -32.53
C ARG A 25 1.83 -5.68 -33.26
N GLY A 26 2.91 -6.03 -32.53
CA GLY A 26 4.07 -6.70 -33.13
C GLY A 26 3.74 -8.08 -33.71
N PHE A 27 2.98 -8.89 -32.98
CA PHE A 27 2.52 -10.20 -33.48
C PHE A 27 1.60 -10.08 -34.71
N GLN A 28 0.65 -9.17 -34.67
CA GLN A 28 -0.29 -8.93 -35.79
C GLN A 28 0.39 -8.44 -37.07
N GLN A 29 1.52 -7.73 -36.97
CA GLN A 29 2.31 -7.33 -38.12
C GLN A 29 3.12 -8.48 -38.75
N SER A 30 3.45 -9.50 -37.96
CA SER A 30 4.35 -10.58 -38.36
C SER A 30 3.63 -11.88 -38.69
N ILE A 31 2.44 -12.09 -38.16
CA ILE A 31 1.68 -13.37 -38.25
C ILE A 31 0.27 -13.09 -38.71
N ALA A 32 -0.08 -13.62 -39.89
CA ALA A 32 -1.44 -13.52 -40.40
C ALA A 32 -2.41 -14.32 -39.50
N ASP A 33 -3.61 -13.77 -39.29
CA ASP A 33 -4.71 -14.41 -38.54
C ASP A 33 -4.34 -14.86 -37.12
N VAL A 34 -3.44 -14.11 -36.45
CA VAL A 34 -3.10 -14.35 -35.05
C VAL A 34 -4.20 -13.83 -34.13
N GLU A 35 -4.70 -14.68 -33.25
CA GLU A 35 -5.60 -14.32 -32.16
C GLU A 35 -4.73 -14.04 -30.91
N CYS A 36 -4.76 -12.79 -30.40
CA CYS A 36 -4.04 -12.40 -29.21
C CYS A 36 -5.03 -12.17 -28.05
N LEU A 37 -4.83 -12.91 -26.96
CA LEU A 37 -5.54 -12.72 -25.70
C LEU A 37 -4.63 -11.90 -24.76
N LEU A 38 -5.08 -10.72 -24.37
CA LEU A 38 -4.35 -9.86 -23.45
C LEU A 38 -4.74 -10.20 -22.00
N CYS A 39 -3.75 -10.52 -21.20
CA CYS A 39 -3.89 -10.87 -19.80
C CYS A 39 -2.80 -10.14 -18.99
N PRO A 40 -2.78 -8.78 -18.95
CA PRO A 40 -1.76 -8.08 -18.16
C PRO A 40 -1.82 -8.52 -16.71
N VAL A 41 -0.64 -8.63 -16.07
CA VAL A 41 -0.47 -9.11 -14.69
C VAL A 41 0.28 -8.07 -13.87
N GLY A 42 0.38 -8.30 -12.56
CA GLY A 42 1.19 -7.51 -11.64
C GLY A 42 1.65 -8.36 -10.46
N ASP A 43 2.72 -7.92 -9.81
CA ASP A 43 3.40 -8.60 -8.72
C ASP A 43 3.00 -8.08 -7.32
N GLY A 44 1.93 -7.28 -7.23
CA GLY A 44 1.55 -6.57 -6.00
C GLY A 44 2.21 -5.19 -5.89
N GLY A 45 3.04 -4.79 -6.86
CA GLY A 45 3.61 -3.47 -7.00
C GLY A 45 2.61 -2.45 -7.55
N GLU A 46 3.11 -1.24 -7.85
CA GLU A 46 2.33 -0.16 -8.47
C GLU A 46 1.84 -0.59 -9.86
N GLY A 47 0.54 -0.39 -10.13
CA GLY A 47 -0.11 -0.75 -11.39
C GLY A 47 -0.71 -2.16 -11.42
N THR A 48 -0.55 -2.96 -10.37
CA THR A 48 -1.11 -4.32 -10.28
C THR A 48 -2.63 -4.31 -10.39
N VAL A 49 -3.32 -3.42 -9.68
CA VAL A 49 -4.79 -3.34 -9.70
C VAL A 49 -5.28 -2.86 -11.07
N ASP A 50 -4.59 -1.90 -11.68
CA ASP A 50 -4.91 -1.46 -13.04
C ASP A 50 -4.73 -2.58 -14.06
N ALA A 51 -3.72 -3.45 -13.89
CA ALA A 51 -3.48 -4.59 -14.78
C ALA A 51 -4.66 -5.60 -14.76
N ILE A 52 -5.20 -5.90 -13.58
CA ILE A 52 -6.20 -6.97 -13.42
C ILE A 52 -7.65 -6.49 -13.41
N ARG A 53 -7.92 -5.19 -13.25
CA ARG A 53 -9.28 -4.64 -13.09
C ARG A 53 -10.24 -5.00 -14.23
N HIS A 54 -9.74 -5.01 -15.46
CA HIS A 54 -10.56 -5.33 -16.64
C HIS A 54 -10.93 -6.81 -16.70
N SER A 55 -10.01 -7.71 -16.35
CA SER A 55 -10.28 -9.15 -16.29
C SER A 55 -11.34 -9.49 -15.24
N LEU A 56 -11.42 -8.70 -14.17
CA LEU A 56 -12.39 -8.87 -13.09
C LEU A 56 -13.68 -8.08 -13.29
N ASP A 57 -13.79 -7.23 -14.31
CA ASP A 57 -14.94 -6.35 -14.55
C ASP A 57 -15.27 -5.49 -13.30
N LEU A 58 -14.25 -4.80 -12.77
CA LEU A 58 -14.37 -3.96 -11.59
C LEU A 58 -14.79 -2.53 -11.98
N GLU A 59 -15.72 -1.97 -11.22
CA GLU A 59 -16.14 -0.57 -11.32
C GLU A 59 -15.16 0.35 -10.57
N GLU A 60 -14.69 1.41 -11.22
CA GLU A 60 -13.90 2.45 -10.58
C GLU A 60 -14.78 3.36 -9.72
N LYS A 61 -14.36 3.59 -8.48
CA LYS A 61 -15.04 4.46 -7.51
C LYS A 61 -14.04 5.39 -6.82
N TRP A 62 -14.53 6.50 -6.29
CA TRP A 62 -13.73 7.55 -5.66
C TRP A 62 -14.27 7.93 -4.29
N ILE A 63 -13.36 8.27 -3.38
CA ILE A 63 -13.68 8.76 -2.04
C ILE A 63 -12.74 9.91 -1.66
N GLN A 64 -13.23 10.84 -0.86
CA GLN A 64 -12.43 11.90 -0.24
C GLN A 64 -11.87 11.42 1.09
N VAL A 65 -10.54 11.27 1.16
CA VAL A 65 -9.80 10.85 2.36
C VAL A 65 -8.77 11.90 2.74
N THR A 66 -8.19 11.79 3.92
CA THR A 66 -7.06 12.63 4.32
C THR A 66 -5.85 12.33 3.44
N GLY A 67 -5.40 13.33 2.70
CA GLY A 67 -4.25 13.26 1.80
C GLY A 67 -2.90 13.18 2.55
N PRO A 68 -1.80 12.96 1.81
CA PRO A 68 -0.47 12.76 2.37
C PRO A 68 0.05 13.94 3.22
N PHE A 69 -0.47 15.15 2.99
CA PHE A 69 -0.09 16.37 3.70
C PHE A 69 -1.21 16.97 4.55
N GLY A 70 -2.32 16.25 4.77
CA GLY A 70 -3.43 16.66 5.63
C GLY A 70 -4.71 17.11 4.93
N PRO A 71 -4.70 17.95 3.89
CA PRO A 71 -5.90 18.29 3.14
C PRO A 71 -6.58 17.04 2.55
N LYS A 72 -7.90 17.12 2.33
CA LYS A 72 -8.63 16.02 1.69
C LYS A 72 -8.25 15.88 0.23
N GLU A 73 -8.05 14.64 -0.20
CA GLU A 73 -7.73 14.27 -1.57
C GLU A 73 -8.61 13.11 -2.03
N ALA A 74 -8.90 13.07 -3.34
CA ALA A 74 -9.62 11.96 -3.94
C ALA A 74 -8.71 10.74 -4.07
N MET A 75 -9.18 9.59 -3.56
CA MET A 75 -8.53 8.29 -3.72
C MET A 75 -9.46 7.35 -4.46
N ARG A 76 -8.96 6.66 -5.46
CA ARG A 76 -9.73 5.67 -6.23
C ARG A 76 -9.67 4.30 -5.57
N TYR A 77 -10.68 3.50 -5.84
CA TYR A 77 -10.72 2.08 -5.57
C TYR A 77 -11.63 1.39 -6.60
N PHE A 78 -11.49 0.10 -6.76
CA PHE A 78 -12.23 -0.70 -7.74
C PHE A 78 -13.09 -1.72 -7.00
N GLN A 79 -14.34 -1.87 -7.41
CA GLN A 79 -15.33 -2.68 -6.68
C GLN A 79 -16.15 -3.57 -7.61
N LYS A 80 -16.43 -4.81 -7.16
CA LYS A 80 -17.47 -5.70 -7.70
C LYS A 80 -18.15 -6.45 -6.55
N GLY A 81 -19.40 -6.14 -6.28
CA GLY A 81 -20.10 -6.70 -5.13
C GLY A 81 -19.41 -6.36 -3.79
N GLU A 82 -19.05 -7.38 -3.01
CA GLU A 82 -18.34 -7.25 -1.74
C GLU A 82 -16.81 -7.23 -1.89
N LEU A 83 -16.27 -7.41 -3.12
CA LEU A 83 -14.85 -7.37 -3.45
C LEU A 83 -14.41 -5.95 -3.76
N VAL A 84 -13.31 -5.51 -3.14
CA VAL A 84 -12.64 -4.24 -3.44
C VAL A 84 -11.15 -4.46 -3.61
N LEU A 85 -10.58 -3.78 -4.61
CA LEU A 85 -9.15 -3.65 -4.84
C LEU A 85 -8.74 -2.17 -4.86
N PHE A 86 -7.60 -1.84 -4.24
CA PHE A 86 -7.01 -0.51 -4.37
C PHE A 86 -5.50 -0.54 -4.16
N GLU A 87 -4.81 0.50 -4.64
CA GLU A 87 -3.38 0.69 -4.43
C GLU A 87 -3.14 1.86 -3.47
N VAL A 88 -2.23 1.68 -2.51
CA VAL A 88 -1.82 2.76 -1.62
C VAL A 88 -1.07 3.85 -2.37
N ALA A 89 -0.47 3.52 -3.51
CA ALA A 89 0.19 4.46 -4.42
C ALA A 89 -0.78 5.51 -5.01
N ASP A 90 -2.07 5.20 -5.09
CA ASP A 90 -3.10 6.16 -5.50
C ASP A 90 -3.27 7.34 -4.53
N LEU A 91 -2.74 7.23 -3.31
CA LEU A 91 -2.73 8.31 -2.34
C LEU A 91 -1.30 8.80 -2.02
N VAL A 92 -0.39 7.86 -1.73
CA VAL A 92 0.96 8.16 -1.21
C VAL A 92 2.07 7.66 -2.15
N GLY A 93 1.77 7.51 -3.43
CA GLY A 93 2.73 7.02 -4.43
C GLY A 93 3.89 7.99 -4.69
N LEU A 94 5.08 7.45 -4.99
CA LEU A 94 6.26 8.25 -5.38
C LEU A 94 5.96 9.14 -6.59
N GLY A 95 5.23 8.64 -7.58
CA GLY A 95 4.83 9.41 -8.76
C GLY A 95 3.87 10.56 -8.47
N LYS A 96 3.11 10.50 -7.37
CA LYS A 96 2.16 11.56 -6.96
C LYS A 96 2.80 12.66 -6.10
N ILE A 97 3.87 12.33 -5.37
CA ILE A 97 4.53 13.28 -4.49
C ILE A 97 5.60 14.05 -5.26
N PRO A 98 5.47 15.38 -5.42
CA PRO A 98 6.47 16.21 -6.06
C PRO A 98 7.86 16.01 -5.43
N LEU A 99 8.91 15.99 -6.23
CA LEU A 99 10.26 15.65 -5.79
C LEU A 99 10.74 16.53 -4.62
N GLU A 100 10.43 17.83 -4.70
CA GLU A 100 10.76 18.83 -3.68
C GLU A 100 10.02 18.65 -2.34
N LYS A 101 8.93 17.86 -2.33
CA LYS A 101 8.13 17.53 -1.15
C LYS A 101 8.38 16.12 -0.64
N ARG A 102 9.27 15.36 -1.27
CA ARG A 102 9.59 13.99 -0.86
C ARG A 102 10.38 13.98 0.44
N ASN A 103 9.65 13.96 1.53
CA ASN A 103 10.16 13.69 2.87
C ASN A 103 9.24 12.65 3.53
N PRO A 104 9.66 11.38 3.65
CA PRO A 104 8.79 10.30 4.13
C PRO A 104 8.33 10.47 5.57
N LEU A 105 9.00 11.32 6.36
CA LEU A 105 8.59 11.64 7.73
C LEU A 105 7.43 12.64 7.80
N GLN A 106 7.16 13.40 6.73
CA GLN A 106 6.06 14.35 6.65
C GLN A 106 4.82 13.78 5.95
N ILE A 107 5.00 12.67 5.22
CA ILE A 107 3.92 12.01 4.49
C ILE A 107 3.16 11.08 5.44
N GLN A 108 1.83 11.17 5.43
CA GLN A 108 0.97 10.37 6.27
C GLN A 108 0.12 9.38 5.45
N THR A 109 -0.19 8.24 6.04
CA THR A 109 -1.00 7.18 5.44
C THR A 109 -2.43 7.12 6.00
N ARG A 110 -2.88 8.17 6.69
CA ARG A 110 -4.18 8.21 7.41
C ARG A 110 -5.38 7.92 6.51
N GLY A 111 -5.37 8.44 5.28
CA GLY A 111 -6.45 8.23 4.34
C GLY A 111 -6.70 6.78 3.98
N ILE A 112 -5.66 5.93 4.05
CA ILE A 112 -5.80 4.48 3.82
C ILE A 112 -6.66 3.84 4.91
N GLY A 113 -6.42 4.16 6.18
CA GLY A 113 -7.25 3.69 7.30
C GLY A 113 -8.68 4.23 7.21
N GLU A 114 -8.86 5.49 6.77
CA GLU A 114 -10.18 6.08 6.54
C GLU A 114 -10.94 5.35 5.42
N LEU A 115 -10.26 4.99 4.32
CA LEU A 115 -10.85 4.20 3.23
C LEU A 115 -11.29 2.81 3.72
N ILE A 116 -10.44 2.09 4.45
CA ILE A 116 -10.77 0.78 5.00
C ILE A 116 -12.04 0.85 5.87
N ARG A 117 -12.13 1.81 6.79
CA ARG A 117 -13.34 2.03 7.60
C ARG A 117 -14.58 2.28 6.76
N HIS A 118 -14.44 3.11 5.73
CA HIS A 118 -15.54 3.42 4.82
C HIS A 118 -16.03 2.19 4.08
N LEU A 119 -15.13 1.39 3.53
CA LEU A 119 -15.45 0.17 2.81
C LEU A 119 -16.19 -0.83 3.69
N ILE A 120 -15.67 -1.08 4.89
CA ILE A 120 -16.32 -1.99 5.85
C ILE A 120 -17.71 -1.48 6.25
N ALA A 121 -17.86 -0.18 6.51
CA ALA A 121 -19.16 0.43 6.80
C ALA A 121 -20.16 0.33 5.63
N LYS A 122 -19.68 0.12 4.41
CA LYS A 122 -20.48 -0.17 3.19
C LYS A 122 -20.78 -1.65 2.98
N GLY A 123 -20.36 -2.52 3.90
CA GLY A 123 -20.58 -3.96 3.81
C GLY A 123 -19.57 -4.71 2.93
N ILE A 124 -18.42 -4.09 2.59
CA ILE A 124 -17.34 -4.76 1.88
C ILE A 124 -16.66 -5.76 2.82
N LYS A 125 -16.41 -6.97 2.31
CA LYS A 125 -15.83 -8.08 3.09
C LYS A 125 -14.50 -8.56 2.56
N ASP A 126 -14.25 -8.43 1.26
CA ASP A 126 -13.01 -8.84 0.61
C ASP A 126 -12.25 -7.62 0.09
N ILE A 127 -11.11 -7.30 0.73
CA ILE A 127 -10.30 -6.13 0.39
C ILE A 127 -8.89 -6.58 0.03
N TYR A 128 -8.44 -6.25 -1.18
CA TYR A 128 -7.08 -6.46 -1.64
C TYR A 128 -6.36 -5.13 -1.80
N ILE A 129 -5.15 -5.04 -1.25
CA ILE A 129 -4.39 -3.79 -1.15
C ILE A 129 -3.01 -3.96 -1.76
N GLY A 130 -2.74 -3.30 -2.89
CA GLY A 130 -1.39 -3.15 -3.43
C GLY A 130 -0.58 -2.12 -2.61
N VAL A 131 0.62 -2.50 -2.14
CA VAL A 131 1.42 -1.65 -1.24
C VAL A 131 2.73 -1.16 -1.85
N GLY A 132 2.96 -1.39 -3.14
CA GLY A 132 4.15 -0.94 -3.86
C GLY A 132 4.20 0.58 -4.10
N GLY A 133 5.36 1.08 -4.56
CA GLY A 133 5.52 2.43 -5.13
C GLY A 133 5.33 3.63 -4.17
N THR A 134 5.36 3.47 -2.85
CA THR A 134 4.99 4.50 -1.87
C THR A 134 6.11 5.45 -1.49
N ALA A 135 5.75 6.70 -1.16
CA ALA A 135 6.68 7.74 -0.68
C ALA A 135 6.76 7.86 0.85
N SER A 136 5.88 7.20 1.61
CA SER A 136 5.83 7.25 3.07
C SER A 136 6.81 6.28 3.74
N ASN A 137 7.21 6.59 4.99
CA ASN A 137 7.95 5.70 5.90
C ASN A 137 7.50 6.00 7.34
N ASP A 138 6.20 5.87 7.58
CA ASP A 138 5.55 6.15 8.87
C ASP A 138 5.26 4.90 9.69
N GLY A 139 5.74 3.72 9.22
CA GLY A 139 5.49 2.46 9.90
C GLY A 139 4.00 2.11 10.00
N GLY A 140 3.13 2.70 9.16
CA GLY A 140 1.69 2.51 9.23
C GLY A 140 0.99 3.27 10.37
N LEU A 141 1.68 4.19 11.05
CA LEU A 141 1.10 5.03 12.10
C LEU A 141 -0.12 5.81 11.59
N GLY A 142 -0.03 6.34 10.36
CA GLY A 142 -1.15 7.03 9.73
C GLY A 142 -2.37 6.12 9.55
N ILE A 143 -2.18 4.88 9.10
CA ILE A 143 -3.27 3.90 8.97
C ILE A 143 -3.97 3.69 10.32
N ALA A 144 -3.19 3.48 11.38
CA ALA A 144 -3.74 3.34 12.73
C ALA A 144 -4.55 4.58 13.14
N ALA A 145 -4.05 5.80 12.84
CA ALA A 145 -4.81 7.04 13.09
C ALA A 145 -6.13 7.08 12.31
N GLY A 146 -6.14 6.63 11.05
CA GLY A 146 -7.34 6.50 10.23
C GLY A 146 -8.36 5.50 10.80
N LEU A 147 -7.86 4.48 11.50
CA LEU A 147 -8.66 3.51 12.23
C LEU A 147 -9.04 3.95 13.66
N GLY A 148 -8.70 5.18 14.06
CA GLY A 148 -9.15 5.77 15.33
C GLY A 148 -8.16 5.69 16.48
N TYR A 149 -6.94 5.19 16.26
CA TYR A 149 -5.86 5.25 17.24
C TYR A 149 -5.39 6.69 17.42
N GLN A 150 -4.98 7.06 18.62
CA GLN A 150 -4.42 8.36 18.94
C GLN A 150 -3.02 8.22 19.56
N PHE A 151 -2.13 9.13 19.19
CA PHE A 151 -0.72 9.12 19.56
C PHE A 151 -0.38 10.36 20.38
N TYR A 152 0.41 10.20 21.43
CA TYR A 152 0.74 11.27 22.35
C TYR A 152 2.25 11.33 22.62
N ASP A 153 2.76 12.55 22.79
CA ASP A 153 4.10 12.81 23.30
C ASP A 153 4.17 12.65 24.84
N ARG A 154 5.33 12.94 25.43
CA ARG A 154 5.56 12.87 26.88
C ARG A 154 4.72 13.88 27.67
N ASP A 155 4.36 15.00 27.05
CA ASP A 155 3.55 16.07 27.63
C ASP A 155 2.06 15.86 27.41
N ARG A 156 1.66 14.70 26.85
CA ARG A 156 0.29 14.33 26.48
C ARG A 156 -0.33 15.19 25.36
N ASN A 157 0.48 15.86 24.56
CA ASN A 157 -0.02 16.50 23.36
C ASN A 157 -0.29 15.44 22.28
N VAL A 158 -1.37 15.65 21.52
CA VAL A 158 -1.70 14.77 20.38
C VAL A 158 -0.69 14.99 19.26
N LEU A 159 -0.10 13.89 18.80
CA LEU A 159 0.85 13.88 17.71
C LEU A 159 0.12 13.77 16.35
N PRO A 160 0.59 14.47 15.29
CA PRO A 160 0.07 14.31 13.94
C PRO A 160 0.32 12.88 13.41
N ALA A 161 -0.49 12.46 12.43
CA ALA A 161 -0.46 11.08 11.92
C ALA A 161 0.61 10.88 10.82
N CYS A 162 1.86 11.28 11.07
CA CYS A 162 2.96 11.18 10.10
C CYS A 162 4.21 10.55 10.71
N GLY A 163 5.18 10.15 9.88
CA GLY A 163 6.39 9.45 10.31
C GLY A 163 7.23 10.21 11.33
N GLN A 164 7.24 11.54 11.28
CA GLN A 164 7.98 12.36 12.26
C GLN A 164 7.47 12.17 13.69
N SER A 165 6.19 11.86 13.87
CA SER A 165 5.58 11.63 15.19
C SER A 165 6.15 10.40 15.90
N LEU A 166 6.66 9.42 15.16
CA LEU A 166 7.35 8.26 15.74
C LEU A 166 8.54 8.67 16.63
N LEU A 167 9.23 9.76 16.28
CA LEU A 167 10.41 10.24 17.00
C LEU A 167 10.07 10.80 18.39
N ASN A 168 8.83 11.22 18.61
CA ASN A 168 8.35 11.83 19.85
C ASN A 168 7.28 10.99 20.55
N LEU A 169 6.98 9.79 20.04
CA LEU A 169 5.93 8.94 20.57
C LEU A 169 6.21 8.48 21.99
N ALA A 170 5.29 8.74 22.90
CA ALA A 170 5.34 8.26 24.28
C ALA A 170 4.24 7.24 24.58
N SER A 171 3.00 7.49 24.14
CA SER A 171 1.87 6.59 24.40
C SER A 171 0.87 6.56 23.25
N VAL A 172 0.08 5.48 23.22
CA VAL A 172 -0.95 5.21 22.22
C VAL A 172 -2.27 4.95 22.94
N SER A 173 -3.35 5.62 22.53
CA SER A 173 -4.71 5.31 22.98
C SER A 173 -5.44 4.49 21.93
N ILE A 174 -6.15 3.49 22.39
CA ILE A 174 -6.97 2.58 21.59
C ILE A 174 -8.48 2.73 21.89
N GLU A 175 -8.86 3.73 22.68
CA GLU A 175 -10.24 3.90 23.17
C GLU A 175 -11.27 4.04 22.04
N ASN A 176 -10.91 4.70 20.96
CA ASN A 176 -11.78 4.97 19.82
C ASN A 176 -11.39 4.16 18.57
N CYS A 177 -10.58 3.11 18.72
CA CYS A 177 -10.14 2.33 17.57
C CYS A 177 -11.30 1.55 16.95
N TYR A 178 -11.32 1.55 15.62
CA TYR A 178 -12.26 0.78 14.83
C TYR A 178 -11.88 -0.70 14.88
N LYS A 179 -12.82 -1.53 15.30
CA LYS A 179 -12.64 -2.99 15.32
C LYS A 179 -13.00 -3.55 13.95
N ILE A 180 -12.08 -4.24 13.32
CA ILE A 180 -12.34 -4.96 12.07
C ILE A 180 -13.26 -6.15 12.39
N PRO A 181 -14.41 -6.31 11.70
CA PRO A 181 -15.27 -7.46 11.87
C PRO A 181 -14.58 -8.77 11.45
N GLU A 182 -14.90 -9.87 12.12
CA GLU A 182 -14.25 -11.18 11.87
C GLU A 182 -14.54 -11.75 10.46
N ASP A 183 -15.64 -11.34 9.84
CA ASP A 183 -16.04 -11.75 8.49
C ASP A 183 -15.41 -10.89 7.39
N VAL A 184 -14.57 -9.92 7.72
CA VAL A 184 -13.82 -9.09 6.76
C VAL A 184 -12.44 -9.68 6.55
N GLN A 185 -12.09 -9.90 5.28
CA GLN A 185 -10.77 -10.38 4.86
C GLN A 185 -10.00 -9.25 4.19
N ILE A 186 -8.85 -8.88 4.74
CA ILE A 186 -7.95 -7.88 4.15
C ILE A 186 -6.66 -8.57 3.75
N ARG A 187 -6.30 -8.49 2.46
CA ARG A 187 -5.12 -9.11 1.89
C ARG A 187 -4.20 -8.05 1.30
N ILE A 188 -2.93 -8.13 1.65
CA ILE A 188 -1.88 -7.23 1.18
C ILE A 188 -1.15 -7.95 0.05
N LEU A 189 -1.20 -7.39 -1.16
CA LEU A 189 -0.49 -7.90 -2.32
C LEU A 189 0.96 -7.41 -2.25
N ALA A 190 1.90 -8.30 -1.94
CA ALA A 190 3.32 -7.96 -1.87
C ALA A 190 4.19 -9.20 -2.05
N ASP A 191 5.20 -9.09 -2.92
CA ASP A 191 6.22 -10.13 -3.14
C ASP A 191 7.58 -9.76 -2.52
N VAL A 192 7.68 -8.60 -1.85
CA VAL A 192 8.86 -8.22 -1.07
C VAL A 192 8.86 -8.89 0.30
N VAL A 193 10.04 -9.31 0.72
CA VAL A 193 10.24 -10.04 2.00
C VAL A 193 10.90 -9.19 3.09
N SER A 194 11.13 -7.90 2.83
CA SER A 194 11.79 -6.98 3.77
C SER A 194 11.06 -6.96 5.11
N PRO A 195 11.76 -7.20 6.22
CA PRO A 195 11.18 -7.03 7.56
C PRO A 195 10.86 -5.55 7.82
N LEU A 196 10.13 -5.29 8.88
CA LEU A 196 9.75 -3.93 9.23
C LEU A 196 10.96 -3.06 9.62
N CYS A 197 11.87 -3.61 10.43
CA CYS A 197 13.03 -2.92 11.00
C CYS A 197 14.33 -3.69 10.75
N GLY A 198 15.48 -3.05 11.05
CA GLY A 198 16.81 -3.59 10.92
C GLY A 198 17.47 -3.30 9.58
N PRO A 199 18.72 -3.79 9.34
CA PRO A 199 19.50 -3.45 8.14
C PRO A 199 18.83 -3.82 6.80
N GLN A 200 17.91 -4.78 6.79
CA GLN A 200 17.11 -5.18 5.65
C GLN A 200 15.66 -4.68 5.74
N GLY A 201 15.37 -3.81 6.72
CA GLY A 201 14.04 -3.28 6.98
C GLY A 201 13.65 -2.13 6.06
N ALA A 202 12.41 -1.71 6.20
CA ALA A 202 11.77 -0.67 5.38
C ALA A 202 12.62 0.59 5.23
N THR A 203 13.14 1.12 6.34
CA THR A 203 13.90 2.38 6.37
C THR A 203 15.23 2.26 5.63
N TYR A 204 16.00 1.20 5.88
CA TYR A 204 17.32 1.03 5.29
C TYR A 204 17.26 0.72 3.80
N ILE A 205 16.30 -0.11 3.36
CA ILE A 205 16.20 -0.53 1.95
C ILE A 205 15.55 0.57 1.10
N PHE A 206 14.48 1.19 1.58
CA PHE A 206 13.64 2.07 0.75
C PHE A 206 13.72 3.56 1.14
N GLY A 207 14.28 3.91 2.30
CA GLY A 207 14.26 5.28 2.81
C GLY A 207 14.95 6.30 1.90
N LYS A 208 16.09 5.94 1.29
CA LYS A 208 16.86 6.82 0.41
C LYS A 208 16.05 7.26 -0.82
N GLN A 209 15.40 6.34 -1.52
CA GLN A 209 14.58 6.66 -2.71
C GLN A 209 13.35 7.51 -2.38
N LYS A 210 12.90 7.47 -1.12
CA LYS A 210 11.78 8.27 -0.61
C LYS A 210 12.20 9.66 -0.12
N GLY A 211 13.49 9.99 -0.18
CA GLY A 211 14.02 11.29 0.25
C GLY A 211 14.50 11.34 1.71
N LEU A 212 14.58 10.20 2.41
CA LEU A 212 15.16 10.17 3.75
C LEU A 212 16.69 10.23 3.67
N HIS A 213 17.29 11.17 4.42
CA HIS A 213 18.75 11.25 4.48
C HIS A 213 19.31 10.04 5.24
N PRO A 214 20.43 9.40 4.79
CA PRO A 214 20.96 8.19 5.40
C PRO A 214 21.33 8.31 6.89
N THR A 215 21.72 9.51 7.34
CA THR A 215 22.00 9.78 8.78
C THR A 215 20.77 9.58 9.68
N MET A 216 19.56 9.64 9.11
CA MET A 216 18.30 9.44 9.83
C MET A 216 17.87 7.98 9.91
N PHE A 217 18.47 7.08 9.12
CA PHE A 217 18.04 5.68 9.08
C PHE A 217 18.04 5.02 10.46
N PRO A 218 19.11 5.08 11.28
CA PRO A 218 19.10 4.41 12.58
C PRO A 218 18.01 4.95 13.50
N VAL A 219 17.81 6.28 13.49
CA VAL A 219 16.85 6.94 14.39
C VAL A 219 15.41 6.59 14.00
N VAL A 220 15.11 6.61 12.70
CA VAL A 220 13.75 6.29 12.20
C VAL A 220 13.46 4.80 12.37
N ASP A 221 14.40 3.93 12.04
CA ASP A 221 14.25 2.48 12.21
C ASP A 221 13.98 2.11 13.66
N GLN A 222 14.76 2.67 14.59
CA GLN A 222 14.58 2.47 16.03
C GLN A 222 13.23 3.03 16.52
N ALA A 223 12.76 4.15 15.99
CA ALA A 223 11.47 4.72 16.34
C ALA A 223 10.30 3.84 15.86
N ILE A 224 10.40 3.26 14.66
CA ILE A 224 9.43 2.27 14.18
C ILE A 224 9.45 1.02 15.07
N GLN A 225 10.64 0.50 15.39
CA GLN A 225 10.77 -0.65 16.28
C GLN A 225 10.09 -0.38 17.64
N TYR A 226 10.42 0.75 18.28
CA TYR A 226 9.83 1.15 19.58
C TYR A 226 8.30 1.25 19.49
N PHE A 227 7.76 1.81 18.42
CA PHE A 227 6.33 1.88 18.19
C PHE A 227 5.70 0.49 18.21
N TYR A 228 6.26 -0.46 17.45
CA TYR A 228 5.70 -1.82 17.38
C TYR A 228 5.92 -2.64 18.65
N GLU A 229 7.01 -2.43 19.37
CA GLU A 229 7.19 -3.03 20.70
C GLU A 229 6.07 -2.66 21.67
N LYS A 230 5.47 -1.46 21.52
CA LYS A 230 4.34 -1.00 22.33
C LYS A 230 2.98 -1.52 21.86
N VAL A 231 2.76 -1.61 20.55
CA VAL A 231 1.40 -1.82 20.00
C VAL A 231 1.19 -3.21 19.42
N SER A 232 2.20 -3.84 18.86
CA SER A 232 2.12 -5.18 18.25
C SER A 232 3.51 -5.80 18.05
N PRO A 233 4.17 -6.31 19.11
CA PRO A 233 5.53 -6.88 18.99
C PRO A 233 5.62 -8.03 17.97
N ALA A 234 4.55 -8.79 17.80
CA ALA A 234 4.49 -9.91 16.86
C ALA A 234 4.70 -9.45 15.40
N THR A 235 4.28 -8.23 15.05
CA THR A 235 4.43 -7.69 13.69
C THR A 235 5.89 -7.50 13.28
N LEU A 236 6.80 -7.29 14.22
CA LEU A 236 8.25 -7.19 13.96
C LEU A 236 8.83 -8.49 13.35
N GLN A 237 8.16 -9.63 13.53
CA GLN A 237 8.58 -10.94 13.02
C GLN A 237 7.93 -11.32 11.70
N ILE A 238 6.99 -10.49 11.19
CA ILE A 238 6.27 -10.79 9.95
C ILE A 238 7.17 -10.46 8.75
N LYS A 239 7.42 -11.46 7.91
CA LYS A 239 8.07 -11.30 6.62
C LYS A 239 7.24 -10.37 5.74
N GLY A 240 7.88 -9.41 5.08
CA GLY A 240 7.19 -8.45 4.22
C GLY A 240 6.53 -7.27 4.96
N ALA A 241 6.54 -7.23 6.30
CA ALA A 241 5.95 -6.13 7.06
C ALA A 241 6.56 -4.75 6.73
N GLY A 242 7.78 -4.71 6.18
CA GLY A 242 8.44 -3.49 5.72
C GLY A 242 7.94 -2.95 4.38
N ALA A 243 7.12 -3.71 3.63
CA ALA A 243 6.57 -3.25 2.36
C ALA A 243 5.81 -1.92 2.52
N GLY A 244 5.97 -1.04 1.53
CA GLY A 244 5.34 0.27 1.54
C GLY A 244 5.87 1.24 2.61
N GLY A 245 7.07 1.00 3.21
CA GLY A 245 7.58 1.84 4.31
C GLY A 245 6.89 1.55 5.64
N GLY A 246 6.51 0.28 5.85
CA GLY A 246 5.81 -0.22 7.02
C GLY A 246 4.28 -0.18 6.91
N ILE A 247 3.73 0.21 5.75
CA ILE A 247 2.28 0.13 5.48
C ILE A 247 1.77 -1.30 5.69
N ALA A 248 2.48 -2.32 5.14
CA ALA A 248 2.10 -3.71 5.31
C ALA A 248 2.07 -4.12 6.80
N GLY A 249 3.09 -3.73 7.57
CA GLY A 249 3.11 -3.93 9.02
C GLY A 249 1.94 -3.26 9.72
N GLY A 250 1.61 -2.01 9.34
CA GLY A 250 0.45 -1.30 9.89
C GLY A 250 -0.87 -1.96 9.58
N LEU A 251 -1.06 -2.44 8.35
CA LEU A 251 -2.25 -3.19 7.96
C LEU A 251 -2.37 -4.52 8.73
N CYS A 252 -1.25 -5.24 8.92
CA CYS A 252 -1.25 -6.46 9.75
C CYS A 252 -1.63 -6.16 11.19
N ALA A 253 -1.02 -5.13 11.81
CA ALA A 253 -1.18 -4.82 13.22
C ALA A 253 -2.56 -4.22 13.57
N PHE A 254 -3.09 -3.34 12.72
CA PHE A 254 -4.24 -2.50 13.04
C PHE A 254 -5.49 -2.86 12.22
N ALA A 255 -5.34 -3.50 11.07
CA ALA A 255 -6.45 -3.90 10.21
C ALA A 255 -6.61 -5.43 10.07
N GLN A 256 -5.86 -6.22 10.85
CA GLN A 256 -5.89 -7.70 10.82
C GLN A 256 -5.62 -8.28 9.43
N ALA A 257 -4.85 -7.58 8.60
CA ALA A 257 -4.56 -7.98 7.24
C ALA A 257 -3.49 -9.08 7.17
N ASN A 258 -3.54 -9.90 6.11
CA ASN A 258 -2.56 -10.93 5.83
C ASN A 258 -1.78 -10.57 4.56
N ILE A 259 -0.44 -10.76 4.58
CA ILE A 259 0.40 -10.60 3.39
C ILE A 259 0.26 -11.87 2.55
N VAL A 260 -0.03 -11.70 1.27
CA VAL A 260 -0.14 -12.79 0.29
C VAL A 260 0.75 -12.47 -0.91
N SER A 261 1.15 -13.51 -1.66
CA SER A 261 1.88 -13.31 -2.92
C SER A 261 1.04 -12.49 -3.89
N GLY A 262 1.60 -11.39 -4.38
CA GLY A 262 0.94 -10.50 -5.34
C GLY A 262 0.70 -11.23 -6.65
N ILE A 263 1.74 -11.84 -7.22
CA ILE A 263 1.63 -12.54 -8.51
C ILE A 263 0.70 -13.75 -8.44
N ASP A 264 0.81 -14.62 -7.42
CA ASP A 264 -0.07 -15.78 -7.30
C ASP A 264 -1.53 -15.37 -7.13
N THR A 265 -1.77 -14.31 -6.35
CA THR A 265 -3.13 -13.79 -6.14
C THR A 265 -3.69 -13.22 -7.45
N CYS A 266 -2.91 -12.42 -8.19
CA CYS A 266 -3.33 -11.89 -9.48
C CYS A 266 -3.69 -13.02 -10.46
N LEU A 267 -2.83 -14.04 -10.59
CA LEU A 267 -3.07 -15.19 -11.48
C LEU A 267 -4.29 -16.03 -11.07
N ASN A 268 -4.66 -16.05 -9.80
CA ASN A 268 -5.85 -16.75 -9.31
C ASN A 268 -7.14 -15.93 -9.44
N LEU A 269 -7.04 -14.61 -9.56
CA LEU A 269 -8.18 -13.72 -9.70
C LEU A 269 -8.62 -13.56 -11.15
N ILE A 270 -7.72 -13.68 -12.12
CA ILE A 270 -7.98 -13.55 -13.57
C ILE A 270 -8.17 -14.91 -14.23
#